data_0a56f14aaa60470047a0840788660a80
#
_entry.id   0a56f14aaa60470047a0840788660a80
#
_cell.length_a   1.000
_cell.length_b   1.000
_cell.length_c   1.000
_cell.angle_alpha   90.00
_cell.angle_beta   90.00
_cell.angle_gamma   90.00
#
_symmetry.space_group_name_H-M   'P 1'
#
loop_
_entity.id
_entity.type
_entity.pdbx_description
1 polymer ?
#
loop_
_entity_poly.entity_id
_entity_poly.type
_entity_poly.pdbx_seq_one_letter_code
_entity_poly.pdbx_strand_id
1 'polypeptide(L)'
;SVVVLEAHRVGFGASGRNGGQVGSGQRQDQVWLEKTVGREAAHKLWALAEDAKALVKDLIARHAMPVTFYPGIAHACWSDAEVRDAHAYDEKLRRDYGYDQLEPLDRDGIQRLIGSKAYKGGGVDRGAGHVHPLNFSLGLAKAAMAAGARLFERSEVVKIVQGPKAVVHTAQGQVRTGQVILACNGYLGGLDPKLAARVMPINNFIVATEPLSEDRARDLIRENHAVADSKFVINYFRLSEDNRMLFGGTESYGYRFPRDIAGNVRKPMEEIYPQLKGVRIDYAWGGTLGITMNRMPHFERLSGNILTASGYSGHGVAMATMGGKMAADAIAGQAEKFDLMASVPTQRFPGGALLREPLLAAAMLWFSLRDRL
;
A
#
# COMPACT_ATOMS: atom_id res chain seq x y z
N SER A 1 8.82 9.92 -26.19
CA SER A 1 9.85 9.73 -25.16
C SER A 1 9.24 9.96 -23.78
N VAL A 2 9.69 9.23 -22.77
CA VAL A 2 9.24 9.34 -21.39
C VAL A 2 10.40 9.84 -20.51
N VAL A 3 10.08 10.75 -19.60
CA VAL A 3 11.01 11.25 -18.57
C VAL A 3 10.38 11.00 -17.20
N VAL A 4 11.15 10.42 -16.30
CA VAL A 4 10.79 10.22 -14.89
C VAL A 4 11.67 11.14 -14.05
N LEU A 5 11.04 11.99 -13.25
CA LEU A 5 11.73 12.89 -12.29
C LEU A 5 11.44 12.36 -10.88
N GLU A 6 12.48 11.97 -10.17
CA GLU A 6 12.43 11.48 -8.79
C GLU A 6 13.16 12.45 -7.88
N ALA A 7 12.51 12.87 -6.80
CA ALA A 7 13.06 13.85 -5.87
C ALA A 7 14.32 13.34 -5.15
N HIS A 8 14.39 12.06 -4.89
CA HIS A 8 15.49 11.42 -4.14
C HIS A 8 16.19 10.36 -4.99
N ARG A 9 15.95 9.09 -4.68
CA ARG A 9 16.42 7.90 -5.41
C ARG A 9 15.24 7.00 -5.70
N VAL A 10 15.35 6.16 -6.70
CA VAL A 10 14.34 5.14 -7.00
C VAL A 10 14.03 4.32 -5.75
N GLY A 11 12.74 4.18 -5.45
CA GLY A 11 12.28 3.43 -4.29
C GLY A 11 12.49 4.12 -2.93
N PHE A 12 12.96 5.35 -2.88
CA PHE A 12 13.17 6.09 -1.62
C PHE A 12 11.87 6.27 -0.81
N GLY A 13 10.75 6.54 -1.48
CA GLY A 13 9.47 6.76 -0.82
C GLY A 13 8.77 5.46 -0.40
N ALA A 14 7.45 5.50 -0.28
CA ALA A 14 6.63 4.35 0.09
C ALA A 14 6.83 3.14 -0.82
N SER A 15 7.25 3.32 -2.07
CA SER A 15 7.48 2.25 -3.03
C SER A 15 8.54 1.23 -2.58
N GLY A 16 9.62 1.68 -1.93
CA GLY A 16 10.68 0.78 -1.44
C GLY A 16 10.63 0.49 0.07
N ARG A 17 9.75 1.17 0.82
CA ARG A 17 9.73 1.16 2.29
C ARG A 17 8.52 0.45 2.89
N ASN A 18 7.64 -0.12 2.07
CA ASN A 18 6.42 -0.80 2.51
C ASN A 18 6.66 -2.27 2.91
N GLY A 19 5.64 -2.94 3.43
CA GLY A 19 5.69 -4.35 3.85
C GLY A 19 5.75 -5.36 2.71
N GLY A 20 5.57 -4.94 1.46
CA GLY A 20 5.64 -5.80 0.27
C GLY A 20 4.37 -6.60 -0.03
N GLN A 21 3.28 -6.39 0.69
CA GLN A 21 2.04 -7.15 0.50
C GLN A 21 1.35 -6.80 -0.82
N VAL A 22 0.93 -7.83 -1.55
CA VAL A 22 0.21 -7.80 -2.82
C VAL A 22 -1.15 -8.45 -2.57
N GLY A 23 -2.08 -7.65 -2.04
CA GLY A 23 -3.40 -8.14 -1.60
C GLY A 23 -4.42 -8.23 -2.73
N SER A 24 -5.49 -8.99 -2.49
CA SER A 24 -6.65 -9.15 -3.37
C SER A 24 -7.66 -8.03 -3.17
N GLY A 25 -8.48 -7.79 -4.16
CA GLY A 25 -9.54 -6.79 -4.12
C GLY A 25 -9.04 -5.35 -4.01
N GLN A 26 -9.95 -4.45 -3.69
CA GLN A 26 -9.67 -3.04 -3.45
C GLN A 26 -9.39 -2.77 -1.96
N ARG A 27 -9.06 -1.53 -1.59
CA ARG A 27 -8.84 -1.18 -0.18
C ARG A 27 -10.14 -1.16 0.65
N GLN A 28 -11.27 -0.96 0.01
CA GLN A 28 -12.60 -1.12 0.58
C GLN A 28 -13.18 -2.49 0.20
N ASP A 29 -14.03 -3.04 1.07
CA ASP A 29 -14.73 -4.29 0.82
C ASP A 29 -15.79 -4.16 -0.29
N GLN A 30 -16.21 -5.29 -0.83
CA GLN A 30 -17.17 -5.32 -1.94
C GLN A 30 -18.58 -4.89 -1.51
N VAL A 31 -18.94 -5.01 -0.22
CA VAL A 31 -20.23 -4.52 0.30
C VAL A 31 -20.29 -3.01 0.21
N TRP A 32 -19.20 -2.34 0.63
CA TRP A 32 -19.09 -0.89 0.53
C TRP A 32 -19.06 -0.42 -0.93
N LEU A 33 -18.31 -1.13 -1.79
CA LEU A 33 -18.22 -0.80 -3.22
C LEU A 33 -19.56 -0.95 -3.93
N GLU A 34 -20.27 -2.07 -3.72
CA GLU A 34 -21.59 -2.29 -4.28
C GLU A 34 -22.59 -1.18 -3.90
N LYS A 35 -22.52 -0.74 -2.64
CA LYS A 35 -23.35 0.37 -2.14
C LYS A 35 -22.96 1.72 -2.73
N THR A 36 -21.69 1.93 -3.01
CA THR A 36 -21.16 3.26 -3.40
C THR A 36 -21.22 3.48 -4.90
N VAL A 37 -20.88 2.48 -5.69
CA VAL A 37 -20.78 2.61 -7.18
C VAL A 37 -21.69 1.65 -7.93
N GLY A 38 -22.48 0.84 -7.22
CA GLY A 38 -23.35 -0.18 -7.79
C GLY A 38 -22.63 -1.51 -8.07
N ARG A 39 -23.42 -2.57 -8.16
CA ARG A 39 -22.90 -3.95 -8.24
C ARG A 39 -22.04 -4.21 -9.47
N GLU A 40 -22.46 -3.70 -10.65
CA GLU A 40 -21.70 -3.90 -11.88
C GLU A 40 -20.32 -3.25 -11.83
N ALA A 41 -20.23 -1.98 -11.38
CA ALA A 41 -18.95 -1.30 -11.22
C ALA A 41 -18.08 -1.96 -10.13
N ALA A 42 -18.68 -2.43 -9.04
CA ALA A 42 -17.96 -3.17 -7.98
C ALA A 42 -17.34 -4.47 -8.51
N HIS A 43 -18.04 -5.23 -9.37
CA HIS A 43 -17.46 -6.40 -10.04
C HIS A 43 -16.28 -6.04 -10.96
N LYS A 44 -16.39 -4.96 -11.73
CA LYS A 44 -15.31 -4.47 -12.59
C LYS A 44 -14.10 -4.03 -11.75
N LEU A 45 -14.32 -3.39 -10.60
CA LEU A 45 -13.26 -2.98 -9.67
C LEU A 45 -12.59 -4.18 -9.00
N TRP A 46 -13.35 -5.24 -8.69
CA TRP A 46 -12.78 -6.51 -8.22
C TRP A 46 -11.86 -7.13 -9.28
N ALA A 47 -12.36 -7.31 -10.49
CA ALA A 47 -11.58 -7.87 -11.60
C ALA A 47 -10.31 -7.04 -11.87
N LEU A 48 -10.41 -5.71 -11.80
CA LEU A 48 -9.26 -4.82 -11.94
C LEU A 48 -8.18 -5.04 -10.86
N ALA A 49 -8.59 -5.31 -9.62
CA ALA A 49 -7.65 -5.59 -8.54
C ALA A 49 -6.99 -6.97 -8.69
N GLU A 50 -7.72 -7.96 -9.19
CA GLU A 50 -7.15 -9.27 -9.53
C GLU A 50 -6.15 -9.15 -10.70
N ASP A 51 -6.49 -8.38 -11.75
CA ASP A 51 -5.56 -8.02 -12.83
C ASP A 51 -4.30 -7.32 -12.29
N ALA A 52 -4.44 -6.50 -11.23
CA ALA A 52 -3.30 -5.79 -10.64
C ALA A 52 -2.31 -6.75 -9.97
N LYS A 53 -2.78 -7.78 -9.27
CA LYS A 53 -1.93 -8.85 -8.73
C LYS A 53 -1.23 -9.64 -9.84
N ALA A 54 -1.99 -9.99 -10.88
CA ALA A 54 -1.45 -10.70 -12.05
C ALA A 54 -0.37 -9.88 -12.74
N LEU A 55 -0.58 -8.55 -12.87
CA LEU A 55 0.39 -7.63 -13.47
C LEU A 55 1.72 -7.60 -12.69
N VAL A 56 1.68 -7.61 -11.35
CA VAL A 56 2.91 -7.67 -10.54
C VAL A 56 3.70 -8.94 -10.86
N LYS A 57 3.05 -10.11 -10.88
CA LYS A 57 3.68 -11.40 -11.20
C LYS A 57 4.24 -11.41 -12.64
N ASP A 58 3.47 -10.91 -13.59
CA ASP A 58 3.86 -10.83 -15.00
C ASP A 58 5.09 -9.94 -15.20
N LEU A 59 5.14 -8.76 -14.58
CA LEU A 59 6.28 -7.85 -14.66
C LEU A 59 7.54 -8.47 -14.05
N ILE A 60 7.44 -9.16 -12.93
CA ILE A 60 8.55 -9.88 -12.31
C ILE A 60 9.11 -10.91 -13.29
N ALA A 61 8.24 -11.74 -13.87
CA ALA A 61 8.63 -12.80 -14.79
C ALA A 61 9.17 -12.24 -16.12
N ARG A 62 8.44 -11.33 -16.76
CA ARG A 62 8.77 -10.74 -18.07
C ARG A 62 10.12 -10.03 -18.08
N HIS A 63 10.44 -9.35 -16.99
CA HIS A 63 11.69 -8.58 -16.87
C HIS A 63 12.78 -9.31 -16.07
N ALA A 64 12.58 -10.59 -15.76
CA ALA A 64 13.50 -11.40 -14.95
C ALA A 64 14.00 -10.64 -13.70
N MET A 65 13.07 -10.01 -12.98
CA MET A 65 13.44 -9.22 -11.80
C MET A 65 13.96 -10.14 -10.68
N PRO A 66 14.99 -9.75 -9.93
CA PRO A 66 15.47 -10.51 -8.78
C PRO A 66 14.52 -10.34 -7.58
N VAL A 67 13.30 -10.81 -7.74
CA VAL A 67 12.20 -10.68 -6.78
C VAL A 67 11.44 -11.99 -6.73
N THR A 68 11.36 -12.58 -5.55
CA THR A 68 10.51 -13.74 -5.29
C THR A 68 9.12 -13.28 -4.87
N PHE A 69 8.09 -13.84 -5.49
CA PHE A 69 6.71 -13.71 -5.02
C PHE A 69 6.39 -14.86 -4.08
N TYR A 70 6.18 -14.55 -2.81
CA TYR A 70 5.78 -15.52 -1.80
C TYR A 70 4.24 -15.51 -1.68
N PRO A 71 3.56 -16.66 -1.89
CA PRO A 71 2.10 -16.71 -1.83
C PRO A 71 1.57 -16.64 -0.40
N GLY A 72 0.38 -16.11 -0.24
CA GLY A 72 -0.38 -16.06 1.00
C GLY A 72 -0.26 -14.73 1.75
N ILE A 73 -1.43 -14.21 2.15
CA ILE A 73 -1.58 -13.18 3.17
C ILE A 73 -2.59 -13.70 4.18
N ALA A 74 -2.16 -13.85 5.44
CA ALA A 74 -3.07 -14.17 6.54
C ALA A 74 -3.72 -12.87 7.05
N HIS A 75 -5.03 -12.89 7.20
CA HIS A 75 -5.80 -11.88 7.91
C HIS A 75 -6.10 -12.39 9.32
N ALA A 76 -5.56 -11.73 10.34
CA ALA A 76 -5.62 -12.19 11.73
C ALA A 76 -6.54 -11.29 12.56
N CYS A 77 -7.58 -11.87 13.18
CA CYS A 77 -8.64 -11.17 13.89
C CYS A 77 -8.41 -11.17 15.40
N TRP A 78 -8.65 -10.02 16.05
CA TRP A 78 -8.48 -9.84 17.48
C TRP A 78 -9.69 -10.28 18.31
N SER A 79 -10.87 -10.36 17.70
CA SER A 79 -12.12 -10.73 18.37
C SER A 79 -12.88 -11.80 17.60
N ASP A 80 -13.73 -12.56 18.34
CA ASP A 80 -14.60 -13.56 17.72
C ASP A 80 -15.68 -12.92 16.81
N ALA A 81 -16.03 -11.65 17.02
CA ALA A 81 -16.92 -10.90 16.13
C ALA A 81 -16.25 -10.64 14.78
N GLU A 82 -15.02 -10.14 14.79
CA GLU A 82 -14.23 -9.93 13.55
C GLU A 82 -13.97 -11.23 12.78
N VAL A 83 -13.79 -12.36 13.48
CA VAL A 83 -13.65 -13.68 12.83
C VAL A 83 -14.93 -14.03 12.07
N ARG A 84 -16.11 -13.86 12.70
CA ARG A 84 -17.39 -14.13 12.03
C ARG A 84 -17.61 -13.22 10.81
N ASP A 85 -17.29 -11.93 10.95
CA ASP A 85 -17.44 -10.97 9.87
C ASP A 85 -16.48 -11.29 8.71
N ALA A 86 -15.23 -11.66 9.00
CA ALA A 86 -14.25 -12.11 8.01
C ALA A 86 -14.74 -13.35 7.26
N HIS A 87 -15.19 -14.39 7.96
CA HIS A 87 -15.68 -15.62 7.33
C HIS A 87 -16.94 -15.37 6.49
N ALA A 88 -17.86 -14.50 6.96
CA ALA A 88 -19.03 -14.12 6.17
C ALA A 88 -18.66 -13.36 4.90
N TYR A 89 -17.63 -12.53 4.97
CA TYR A 89 -17.09 -11.82 3.81
C TYR A 89 -16.40 -12.78 2.82
N ASP A 90 -15.64 -13.76 3.32
CA ASP A 90 -15.03 -14.81 2.49
C ASP A 90 -16.09 -15.62 1.73
N GLU A 91 -17.19 -15.96 2.40
CA GLU A 91 -18.32 -16.62 1.76
C GLU A 91 -18.99 -15.78 0.69
N LYS A 92 -19.15 -14.46 0.93
CA LYS A 92 -19.64 -13.51 -0.06
C LYS A 92 -18.74 -13.47 -1.29
N LEU A 93 -17.42 -13.38 -1.11
CA LEU A 93 -16.48 -13.35 -2.23
C LEU A 93 -16.53 -14.63 -3.05
N ARG A 94 -16.63 -15.79 -2.41
CA ARG A 94 -16.79 -17.07 -3.10
C ARG A 94 -18.08 -17.12 -3.90
N ARG A 95 -19.21 -16.77 -3.28
CA ARG A 95 -20.53 -16.86 -3.89
C ARG A 95 -20.76 -15.81 -4.99
N ASP A 96 -20.43 -14.55 -4.73
CA ASP A 96 -20.81 -13.42 -5.58
C ASP A 96 -19.72 -13.05 -6.59
N TYR A 97 -18.44 -13.34 -6.29
CA TYR A 97 -17.28 -12.96 -7.10
C TYR A 97 -16.49 -14.16 -7.64
N GLY A 98 -16.89 -15.39 -7.29
CA GLY A 98 -16.19 -16.60 -7.73
C GLY A 98 -14.76 -16.72 -7.20
N TYR A 99 -14.46 -16.05 -6.07
CA TYR A 99 -13.11 -16.07 -5.49
C TYR A 99 -12.99 -17.17 -4.45
N ASP A 100 -12.29 -18.25 -4.79
CA ASP A 100 -12.15 -19.47 -4.00
C ASP A 100 -10.80 -19.64 -3.30
N GLN A 101 -9.94 -18.60 -3.35
CA GLN A 101 -8.58 -18.64 -2.80
C GLN A 101 -8.51 -18.30 -1.30
N LEU A 102 -9.66 -18.07 -0.67
CA LEU A 102 -9.74 -17.76 0.76
C LEU A 102 -9.94 -19.05 1.56
N GLU A 103 -9.08 -19.25 2.54
CA GLU A 103 -9.13 -20.37 3.50
C GLU A 103 -9.47 -19.80 4.88
N PRO A 104 -10.72 -19.96 5.38
CA PRO A 104 -11.09 -19.51 6.70
C PRO A 104 -10.40 -20.35 7.78
N LEU A 105 -9.91 -19.71 8.82
CA LEU A 105 -9.19 -20.33 9.94
C LEU A 105 -9.87 -20.00 11.27
N ASP A 106 -10.10 -21.03 12.07
CA ASP A 106 -10.44 -20.90 13.47
C ASP A 106 -9.26 -20.42 14.32
N ARG A 107 -9.47 -20.33 15.63
CA ARG A 107 -8.43 -19.91 16.59
C ARG A 107 -7.19 -20.79 16.51
N ASP A 108 -7.36 -22.09 16.53
CA ASP A 108 -6.25 -23.04 16.51
C ASP A 108 -5.50 -23.01 15.18
N GLY A 109 -6.25 -22.87 14.08
CA GLY A 109 -5.70 -22.73 12.73
C GLY A 109 -4.80 -21.51 12.60
N ILE A 110 -5.32 -20.31 12.94
CA ILE A 110 -4.52 -19.07 12.82
C ILE A 110 -3.33 -19.08 13.77
N GLN A 111 -3.49 -19.55 15.02
CA GLN A 111 -2.40 -19.59 15.99
C GLN A 111 -1.27 -20.55 15.57
N ARG A 112 -1.60 -21.69 14.97
CA ARG A 112 -0.60 -22.62 14.39
C ARG A 112 0.12 -22.02 13.20
N LEU A 113 -0.61 -21.27 12.36
CA LEU A 113 -0.08 -20.73 11.12
C LEU A 113 0.94 -19.59 11.38
N ILE A 114 0.62 -18.71 12.33
CA ILE A 114 1.41 -17.50 12.63
C ILE A 114 2.12 -17.56 13.98
N GLY A 115 2.22 -18.70 14.64
CA GLY A 115 3.01 -18.92 15.86
C GLY A 115 2.70 -17.95 17.02
N SER A 116 1.49 -17.40 17.07
CA SER A 116 1.07 -16.42 18.08
C SER A 116 -0.28 -16.77 18.68
N LYS A 117 -0.41 -16.57 20.00
CA LYS A 117 -1.67 -16.77 20.74
C LYS A 117 -2.55 -15.50 20.80
N ALA A 118 -2.12 -14.41 20.21
CA ALA A 118 -2.82 -13.12 20.30
C ALA A 118 -4.19 -13.14 19.59
N TYR A 119 -4.33 -13.90 18.51
CA TYR A 119 -5.48 -13.82 17.62
C TYR A 119 -6.54 -14.90 17.90
N LYS A 120 -7.77 -14.57 17.54
CA LYS A 120 -8.97 -15.41 17.78
C LYS A 120 -9.38 -16.27 16.59
N GLY A 121 -8.84 -16.01 15.41
CA GLY A 121 -9.13 -16.66 14.15
C GLY A 121 -8.80 -15.73 12.98
N GLY A 122 -9.35 -15.99 11.82
CA GLY A 122 -9.15 -15.20 10.61
C GLY A 122 -9.18 -16.06 9.35
N GLY A 123 -8.26 -15.84 8.44
CA GLY A 123 -8.15 -16.64 7.21
C GLY A 123 -6.84 -16.38 6.48
N VAL A 124 -6.60 -17.15 5.43
CA VAL A 124 -5.49 -16.94 4.50
C VAL A 124 -6.02 -16.73 3.09
N ASP A 125 -5.60 -15.66 2.46
CA ASP A 125 -5.78 -15.45 1.03
C ASP A 125 -4.58 -16.06 0.28
N ARG A 126 -4.79 -17.24 -0.30
CA ARG A 126 -3.78 -17.99 -1.06
C ARG A 126 -3.51 -17.37 -2.45
N GLY A 127 -4.44 -16.57 -2.97
CA GLY A 127 -4.28 -15.83 -4.23
C GLY A 127 -3.46 -14.56 -4.09
N ALA A 128 -3.35 -14.02 -2.88
CA ALA A 128 -2.49 -12.89 -2.51
C ALA A 128 -1.05 -13.34 -2.24
N GLY A 129 -0.17 -12.40 -1.87
CA GLY A 129 1.19 -12.73 -1.48
C GLY A 129 2.03 -11.51 -1.13
N HIS A 130 3.34 -11.69 -1.09
CA HIS A 130 4.26 -10.58 -0.83
C HIS A 130 5.56 -10.68 -1.62
N VAL A 131 6.21 -9.54 -1.74
CA VAL A 131 7.49 -9.37 -2.46
C VAL A 131 8.46 -8.51 -1.66
N HIS A 132 9.72 -8.48 -2.06
CA HIS A 132 10.66 -7.47 -1.58
C HIS A 132 10.40 -6.13 -2.33
N PRO A 133 9.78 -5.11 -1.69
CA PRO A 133 9.25 -3.95 -2.40
C PRO A 133 10.34 -3.08 -3.04
N LEU A 134 11.50 -2.94 -2.41
CA LEU A 134 12.61 -2.17 -2.98
C LEU A 134 13.17 -2.86 -4.24
N ASN A 135 13.39 -4.17 -4.19
CA ASN A 135 13.86 -4.92 -5.36
C ASN A 135 12.85 -4.85 -6.51
N PHE A 136 11.54 -4.91 -6.20
CA PHE A 136 10.49 -4.72 -7.20
C PHE A 136 10.53 -3.31 -7.81
N SER A 137 10.64 -2.25 -7.00
CA SER A 137 10.75 -0.87 -7.49
C SER A 137 12.00 -0.66 -8.38
N LEU A 138 13.15 -1.22 -7.97
CA LEU A 138 14.38 -1.17 -8.76
C LEU A 138 14.25 -1.96 -10.07
N GLY A 139 13.58 -3.11 -10.03
CA GLY A 139 13.25 -3.91 -11.21
C GLY A 139 12.40 -3.14 -12.21
N LEU A 140 11.35 -2.45 -11.73
CA LEU A 140 10.49 -1.59 -12.56
C LEU A 140 11.28 -0.44 -13.20
N ALA A 141 12.15 0.23 -12.43
CA ALA A 141 12.98 1.31 -12.97
C ALA A 141 13.94 0.80 -14.05
N LYS A 142 14.58 -0.35 -13.82
CA LYS A 142 15.44 -1.01 -14.83
C LYS A 142 14.67 -1.36 -16.10
N ALA A 143 13.47 -1.90 -15.96
CA ALA A 143 12.60 -2.22 -17.10
C ALA A 143 12.17 -0.96 -17.87
N ALA A 144 11.81 0.12 -17.17
CA ALA A 144 11.47 1.39 -17.78
C ALA A 144 12.64 2.00 -18.56
N MET A 145 13.85 1.98 -18.01
CA MET A 145 15.06 2.46 -18.69
C MET A 145 15.39 1.59 -19.90
N ALA A 146 15.25 0.28 -19.80
CA ALA A 146 15.44 -0.63 -20.95
C ALA A 146 14.43 -0.38 -22.07
N ALA A 147 13.23 0.09 -21.73
CA ALA A 147 12.20 0.53 -22.68
C ALA A 147 12.42 1.97 -23.20
N GLY A 148 13.53 2.62 -22.87
CA GLY A 148 13.92 3.93 -23.38
C GLY A 148 13.44 5.13 -22.53
N ALA A 149 12.90 4.90 -21.34
CA ALA A 149 12.60 5.99 -20.41
C ALA A 149 13.91 6.58 -19.85
N ARG A 150 13.93 7.91 -19.70
CA ARG A 150 15.02 8.62 -19.04
C ARG A 150 14.63 8.92 -17.60
N LEU A 151 15.38 8.41 -16.64
CA LEU A 151 15.12 8.59 -15.22
C LEU A 151 16.17 9.53 -14.62
N PHE A 152 15.72 10.54 -13.92
CA PHE A 152 16.56 11.54 -13.24
C PHE A 152 16.24 11.49 -11.73
N GLU A 153 17.18 11.00 -10.96
CA GLU A 153 17.17 11.07 -9.50
C GLU A 153 17.59 12.46 -9.02
N ARG A 154 17.26 12.79 -7.75
CA ARG A 154 17.55 14.11 -7.13
C ARG A 154 17.03 15.28 -7.96
N SER A 155 15.90 15.07 -8.60
CA SER A 155 15.26 16.01 -9.52
C SER A 155 13.85 16.36 -9.03
N GLU A 156 13.77 16.92 -7.82
CA GLU A 156 12.50 17.33 -7.21
C GLU A 156 11.76 18.34 -8.10
N VAL A 157 10.50 18.04 -8.41
CA VAL A 157 9.62 18.94 -9.13
C VAL A 157 9.08 19.98 -8.15
N VAL A 158 9.41 21.24 -8.40
CA VAL A 158 9.03 22.38 -7.54
C VAL A 158 7.84 23.17 -8.08
N LYS A 159 7.55 23.04 -9.38
CA LYS A 159 6.43 23.76 -10.03
C LYS A 159 6.03 23.08 -11.33
N ILE A 160 4.72 23.10 -11.61
CA ILE A 160 4.17 22.71 -12.91
C ILE A 160 3.39 23.90 -13.45
N VAL A 161 3.76 24.36 -14.65
CA VAL A 161 3.01 25.36 -15.41
C VAL A 161 2.12 24.62 -16.40
N GLN A 162 0.82 24.78 -16.22
CA GLN A 162 -0.19 24.19 -17.11
C GLN A 162 -0.26 24.89 -18.45
N GLY A 163 -0.68 24.19 -19.48
CA GLY A 163 -0.84 24.70 -20.83
C GLY A 163 -0.95 23.54 -21.82
N PRO A 164 -1.13 23.79 -23.13
CA PRO A 164 -1.18 22.75 -24.15
C PRO A 164 0.07 21.87 -24.17
N LYS A 165 1.20 22.43 -23.80
CA LYS A 165 2.42 21.73 -23.39
C LYS A 165 2.76 22.18 -21.99
N ALA A 166 2.64 21.27 -21.03
CA ALA A 166 3.00 21.55 -19.66
C ALA A 166 4.51 21.76 -19.52
N VAL A 167 4.94 22.63 -18.58
CA VAL A 167 6.33 22.83 -18.23
C VAL A 167 6.55 22.43 -16.78
N VAL A 168 7.34 21.40 -16.58
CA VAL A 168 7.69 20.84 -15.26
C VAL A 168 9.08 21.38 -14.87
N HIS A 169 9.15 22.07 -13.72
CA HIS A 169 10.37 22.72 -13.25
C HIS A 169 10.99 21.96 -12.09
N THR A 170 12.30 21.78 -12.15
CA THR A 170 13.16 21.37 -11.03
C THR A 170 14.14 22.51 -10.70
N ALA A 171 14.92 22.36 -9.63
CA ALA A 171 15.98 23.34 -9.31
C ALA A 171 17.09 23.42 -10.38
N GLN A 172 17.28 22.32 -11.14
CA GLN A 172 18.37 22.21 -12.13
C GLN A 172 17.92 22.42 -13.58
N GLY A 173 16.61 22.48 -13.85
CA GLY A 173 16.13 22.60 -15.22
C GLY A 173 14.62 22.45 -15.37
N GLN A 174 14.18 22.24 -16.60
CA GLN A 174 12.78 22.08 -16.91
C GLN A 174 12.52 21.04 -18.00
N VAL A 175 11.37 20.42 -17.96
CA VAL A 175 10.87 19.52 -19.01
C VAL A 175 9.60 20.10 -19.61
N ARG A 176 9.55 20.24 -20.93
CA ARG A 176 8.33 20.57 -21.69
C ARG A 176 7.73 19.26 -22.23
N THR A 177 6.46 19.03 -21.95
CA THR A 177 5.81 17.76 -22.28
C THR A 177 4.35 17.94 -22.66
N GLY A 178 3.84 17.04 -23.50
CA GLY A 178 2.42 16.97 -23.83
C GLY A 178 1.55 16.38 -22.72
N GLN A 179 2.14 15.52 -21.87
CA GLN A 179 1.40 14.81 -20.81
C GLN A 179 2.23 14.78 -19.52
N VAL A 180 1.58 14.86 -18.38
CA VAL A 180 2.19 14.74 -17.04
C VAL A 180 1.39 13.72 -16.22
N ILE A 181 2.08 12.84 -15.52
CA ILE A 181 1.50 11.95 -14.51
C ILE A 181 2.07 12.34 -13.15
N LEU A 182 1.21 12.78 -12.22
CA LEU A 182 1.58 12.99 -10.81
C LEU A 182 1.46 11.68 -10.05
N ALA A 183 2.59 11.04 -9.80
CA ALA A 183 2.68 9.76 -9.09
C ALA A 183 3.33 9.91 -7.70
N CYS A 184 3.25 11.10 -7.09
CA CYS A 184 3.94 11.43 -5.84
C CYS A 184 3.32 10.80 -4.59
N ASN A 185 2.05 10.36 -4.67
CA ASN A 185 1.29 9.79 -3.55
C ASN A 185 1.40 10.67 -2.27
N GLY A 186 1.85 10.10 -1.13
CA GLY A 186 2.02 10.82 0.13
C GLY A 186 3.14 11.88 0.14
N TYR A 187 3.98 11.90 -0.89
CA TYR A 187 5.12 12.85 -1.00
C TYR A 187 4.82 14.04 -1.91
N LEU A 188 3.55 14.30 -2.22
CA LEU A 188 3.16 15.41 -3.12
C LEU A 188 3.58 16.80 -2.61
N GLY A 189 3.65 16.98 -1.30
CA GLY A 189 3.92 18.30 -0.70
C GLY A 189 2.86 19.34 -1.09
N GLY A 190 3.33 20.52 -1.46
CA GLY A 190 2.51 21.65 -1.92
C GLY A 190 2.35 21.76 -3.44
N LEU A 191 2.81 20.78 -4.23
CA LEU A 191 2.88 20.84 -5.69
C LEU A 191 1.52 21.05 -6.34
N ASP A 192 0.46 20.41 -5.84
CA ASP A 192 -0.94 20.63 -6.25
C ASP A 192 -1.87 20.69 -5.03
N PRO A 193 -2.42 21.87 -4.69
CA PRO A 193 -3.28 22.04 -3.52
C PRO A 193 -4.63 21.29 -3.61
N LYS A 194 -5.17 21.06 -4.82
CA LYS A 194 -6.44 20.34 -5.02
C LYS A 194 -6.26 18.86 -4.71
N LEU A 195 -5.17 18.27 -5.19
CA LEU A 195 -4.80 16.89 -4.90
C LEU A 195 -4.39 16.74 -3.42
N ALA A 196 -3.60 17.68 -2.89
CA ALA A 196 -3.23 17.69 -1.48
C ALA A 196 -4.42 17.74 -0.53
N ALA A 197 -5.55 18.34 -0.92
CA ALA A 197 -6.77 18.34 -0.12
C ALA A 197 -7.49 16.99 -0.05
N ARG A 198 -7.14 16.01 -0.89
CA ARG A 198 -7.76 14.68 -0.97
C ARG A 198 -6.85 13.55 -0.48
N VAL A 199 -5.54 13.76 -0.50
CA VAL A 199 -4.55 12.75 -0.14
C VAL A 199 -3.76 13.23 1.07
N MET A 200 -3.94 12.54 2.20
CA MET A 200 -3.28 12.83 3.47
C MET A 200 -1.96 12.06 3.56
N PRO A 201 -0.83 12.71 3.86
CA PRO A 201 0.39 12.01 4.21
C PRO A 201 0.31 11.45 5.63
N ILE A 202 0.51 10.15 5.78
CA ILE A 202 0.60 9.47 7.07
C ILE A 202 1.86 8.63 7.09
N ASN A 203 2.66 8.76 8.15
CA ASN A 203 3.85 7.96 8.31
C ASN A 203 3.51 6.63 8.98
N ASN A 204 4.12 5.58 8.49
CA ASN A 204 4.05 4.25 9.08
C ASN A 204 5.47 3.69 9.20
N PHE A 205 5.69 2.81 10.18
CA PHE A 205 7.03 2.40 10.59
C PHE A 205 7.19 0.88 10.55
N ILE A 206 8.38 0.43 10.20
CA ILE A 206 8.76 -0.98 10.13
C ILE A 206 10.09 -1.15 10.86
N VAL A 207 10.22 -2.29 11.54
CA VAL A 207 11.50 -2.79 12.06
C VAL A 207 11.87 -4.11 11.39
N ALA A 208 13.17 -4.39 11.32
CA ALA A 208 13.70 -5.69 10.98
C ALA A 208 14.57 -6.18 12.13
N THR A 209 14.32 -7.39 12.62
CA THR A 209 15.15 -8.02 13.64
C THR A 209 16.51 -8.42 13.06
N GLU A 210 17.43 -8.87 13.90
CA GLU A 210 18.54 -9.71 13.45
C GLU A 210 18.02 -10.96 12.74
N PRO A 211 18.82 -11.63 11.87
CA PRO A 211 18.45 -12.90 11.29
C PRO A 211 18.13 -13.94 12.37
N LEU A 212 17.00 -14.61 12.22
CA LEU A 212 16.59 -15.71 13.08
C LEU A 212 17.08 -17.04 12.49
N SER A 213 17.24 -18.07 13.34
CA SER A 213 17.43 -19.42 12.82
C SER A 213 16.19 -19.86 12.00
N GLU A 214 16.39 -20.78 11.06
CA GLU A 214 15.29 -21.30 10.22
C GLU A 214 14.15 -21.87 11.05
N ASP A 215 14.48 -22.63 12.12
CA ASP A 215 13.47 -23.22 13.02
C ASP A 215 12.69 -22.10 13.72
N ARG A 216 13.37 -21.10 14.27
CA ARG A 216 12.72 -19.98 14.94
C ARG A 216 11.84 -19.15 13.98
N ALA A 217 12.31 -18.91 12.76
CA ALA A 217 11.53 -18.23 11.74
C ALA A 217 10.27 -19.02 11.36
N ARG A 218 10.40 -20.35 11.20
CA ARG A 218 9.28 -21.25 10.89
C ARG A 218 8.28 -21.35 12.04
N ASP A 219 8.73 -21.28 13.29
CA ASP A 219 7.84 -21.23 14.45
C ASP A 219 7.02 -19.96 14.54
N LEU A 220 7.52 -18.83 13.98
CA LEU A 220 6.81 -17.56 13.94
C LEU A 220 5.83 -17.50 12.76
N ILE A 221 6.26 -17.89 11.55
CA ILE A 221 5.42 -17.87 10.34
C ILE A 221 5.70 -19.14 9.54
N ARG A 222 4.86 -20.14 9.72
CA ARG A 222 5.10 -21.52 9.27
C ARG A 222 5.31 -21.64 7.76
N GLU A 223 4.52 -20.93 6.96
CA GLU A 223 4.50 -21.05 5.49
C GLU A 223 5.08 -19.83 4.77
N ASN A 224 5.79 -18.95 5.48
CA ASN A 224 6.39 -17.73 4.94
C ASN A 224 5.40 -16.81 4.18
N HIS A 225 4.14 -16.79 4.59
CA HIS A 225 3.16 -15.82 4.11
C HIS A 225 3.28 -14.49 4.87
N ALA A 226 2.71 -13.43 4.32
CA ALA A 226 2.57 -12.17 5.07
C ALA A 226 1.34 -12.23 5.98
N VAL A 227 1.31 -11.37 6.98
CA VAL A 227 0.19 -11.22 7.91
C VAL A 227 -0.23 -9.77 7.98
N ALA A 228 -1.53 -9.51 8.07
CA ALA A 228 -2.12 -8.22 8.43
C ALA A 228 -3.24 -8.48 9.44
N ASP A 229 -3.31 -7.68 10.51
CA ASP A 229 -4.34 -7.85 11.53
C ASP A 229 -5.53 -6.90 11.34
N SER A 230 -6.57 -7.10 12.16
CA SER A 230 -7.82 -6.33 12.12
C SER A 230 -7.79 -5.03 12.92
N LYS A 231 -6.67 -4.66 13.56
CA LYS A 231 -6.58 -3.38 14.28
C LYS A 231 -6.74 -2.19 13.34
N PHE A 232 -7.28 -1.09 13.83
CA PHE A 232 -7.41 0.14 13.04
C PHE A 232 -6.04 0.67 12.57
N VAL A 233 -5.06 0.73 13.47
CA VAL A 233 -3.63 0.87 13.12
C VAL A 233 -3.08 -0.54 12.96
N ILE A 234 -3.12 -1.01 11.72
CA ILE A 234 -2.83 -2.40 11.35
C ILE A 234 -1.40 -2.77 11.75
N ASN A 235 -1.25 -3.87 12.48
CA ASN A 235 0.03 -4.55 12.54
C ASN A 235 0.14 -5.48 11.32
N TYR A 236 1.26 -5.40 10.63
CA TYR A 236 1.54 -6.26 9.49
C TYR A 236 2.97 -6.75 9.55
N PHE A 237 3.19 -8.00 9.23
CA PHE A 237 4.50 -8.59 9.37
C PHE A 237 4.70 -9.75 8.41
N ARG A 238 5.96 -10.09 8.18
CA ARG A 238 6.41 -11.23 7.38
C ARG A 238 7.87 -11.52 7.66
N LEU A 239 8.37 -12.63 7.15
CA LEU A 239 9.81 -12.90 7.14
C LEU A 239 10.46 -12.26 5.90
N SER A 240 11.73 -11.86 6.05
CA SER A 240 12.61 -11.54 4.92
C SER A 240 13.28 -12.82 4.38
N GLU A 241 13.94 -12.71 3.24
CA GLU A 241 14.67 -13.82 2.61
C GLU A 241 15.80 -14.35 3.50
N ASP A 242 16.36 -13.53 4.39
CA ASP A 242 17.39 -13.88 5.38
C ASP A 242 16.79 -14.14 6.78
N ASN A 243 15.51 -14.54 6.85
CA ASN A 243 14.80 -14.93 8.08
C ASN A 243 14.70 -13.85 9.16
N ARG A 244 14.66 -12.56 8.81
CA ARG A 244 14.35 -11.51 9.76
C ARG A 244 12.84 -11.36 9.92
N MET A 245 12.36 -11.12 11.13
CA MET A 245 11.00 -10.61 11.30
C MET A 245 10.97 -9.15 10.85
N LEU A 246 10.24 -8.89 9.76
CA LEU A 246 9.86 -7.55 9.34
C LEU A 246 8.50 -7.25 9.97
N PHE A 247 8.46 -6.33 10.92
CA PHE A 247 7.22 -5.98 11.62
C PHE A 247 6.89 -4.51 11.41
N GLY A 248 5.71 -4.25 10.83
CA GLY A 248 5.16 -2.93 10.62
C GLY A 248 3.98 -2.67 11.54
N GLY A 249 3.87 -1.45 11.99
CA GLY A 249 2.83 -0.97 12.88
C GLY A 249 3.14 0.45 13.33
N THR A 250 2.29 1.03 14.13
CA THR A 250 2.36 2.40 14.60
C THR A 250 2.34 3.44 13.47
N GLU A 251 1.80 4.60 13.77
CA GLU A 251 1.64 5.68 12.81
C GLU A 251 2.04 7.02 13.44
N SER A 252 2.44 7.98 12.62
CA SER A 252 2.53 9.37 13.01
C SER A 252 2.04 10.28 11.89
N TYR A 253 1.62 11.47 12.26
CA TYR A 253 1.00 12.44 11.36
C TYR A 253 1.98 13.57 11.05
N GLY A 254 1.90 14.11 9.84
CA GLY A 254 2.84 15.11 9.33
C GLY A 254 4.09 14.46 8.71
N TYR A 255 5.14 15.27 8.49
CA TYR A 255 6.34 14.81 7.77
C TYR A 255 7.51 14.44 8.70
N ARG A 256 7.31 14.44 10.02
CA ARG A 256 8.37 14.12 10.98
C ARG A 256 8.23 12.70 11.51
N PHE A 257 9.33 11.98 11.48
CA PHE A 257 9.42 10.64 12.08
C PHE A 257 9.77 10.74 13.57
N PRO A 258 9.29 9.83 14.44
CA PRO A 258 9.72 9.77 15.83
C PRO A 258 11.22 9.43 15.90
N ARG A 259 11.86 9.90 16.98
CA ARG A 259 13.31 9.64 17.18
C ARG A 259 13.60 8.17 17.45
N ASP A 260 12.69 7.48 18.15
CA ASP A 260 12.82 6.05 18.47
C ASP A 260 11.72 5.25 17.75
N ILE A 261 11.98 4.95 16.48
CA ILE A 261 11.11 4.06 15.69
C ILE A 261 11.16 2.63 16.26
N ALA A 262 12.35 2.15 16.59
CA ALA A 262 12.56 0.79 17.05
C ALA A 262 11.76 0.51 18.34
N GLY A 263 11.87 1.38 19.34
CA GLY A 263 11.14 1.22 20.60
C GLY A 263 9.61 1.30 20.44
N ASN A 264 9.13 2.16 19.53
CA ASN A 264 7.69 2.28 19.28
C ASN A 264 7.11 1.03 18.63
N VAL A 265 7.78 0.46 17.61
CA VAL A 265 7.30 -0.73 16.88
C VAL A 265 7.57 -2.03 17.67
N ARG A 266 8.59 -2.05 18.52
CA ARG A 266 8.90 -3.19 19.38
C ARG A 266 7.72 -3.58 20.29
N LYS A 267 6.99 -2.61 20.82
CA LYS A 267 5.87 -2.86 21.75
C LYS A 267 4.79 -3.76 21.15
N PRO A 268 4.15 -3.39 20.02
CA PRO A 268 3.16 -4.26 19.39
C PRO A 268 3.77 -5.57 18.86
N MET A 269 5.04 -5.58 18.44
CA MET A 269 5.71 -6.81 18.03
C MET A 269 5.84 -7.79 19.18
N GLU A 270 6.27 -7.35 20.38
CA GLU A 270 6.41 -8.21 21.56
C GLU A 270 5.07 -8.58 22.20
N GLU A 271 4.00 -7.79 21.98
CA GLU A 271 2.63 -8.15 22.36
C GLU A 271 2.14 -9.36 21.55
N ILE A 272 2.39 -9.35 20.25
CA ILE A 272 1.97 -10.43 19.33
C ILE A 272 2.92 -11.62 19.43
N TYR A 273 4.21 -11.37 19.55
CA TYR A 273 5.27 -12.36 19.64
C TYR A 273 6.13 -12.20 20.90
N PRO A 274 5.64 -12.63 22.09
CA PRO A 274 6.44 -12.56 23.31
C PRO A 274 7.79 -13.29 23.23
N GLN A 275 7.90 -14.31 22.36
CA GLN A 275 9.13 -15.04 22.07
C GLN A 275 10.19 -14.22 21.33
N LEU A 276 9.85 -13.05 20.82
CA LEU A 276 10.79 -12.07 20.25
C LEU A 276 11.28 -11.04 21.27
N LYS A 277 10.88 -11.15 22.54
CA LYS A 277 11.34 -10.24 23.58
C LYS A 277 12.85 -10.27 23.69
N GLY A 278 13.47 -9.07 23.64
CA GLY A 278 14.92 -8.93 23.72
C GLY A 278 15.68 -9.24 22.43
N VAL A 279 15.00 -9.62 21.33
CA VAL A 279 15.65 -9.76 20.01
C VAL A 279 16.20 -8.42 19.55
N ARG A 280 17.42 -8.44 19.01
CA ARG A 280 18.03 -7.22 18.48
C ARG A 280 17.29 -6.74 17.24
N ILE A 281 17.01 -5.44 17.16
CA ILE A 281 16.51 -4.78 15.96
C ILE A 281 17.72 -4.20 15.23
N ASP A 282 17.98 -4.72 14.02
CA ASP A 282 19.09 -4.26 13.20
C ASP A 282 18.71 -3.05 12.36
N TYR A 283 17.43 -2.96 11.91
CA TYR A 283 16.95 -1.87 11.07
C TYR A 283 15.60 -1.35 11.56
N ALA A 284 15.43 -0.05 11.48
CA ALA A 284 14.15 0.64 11.74
C ALA A 284 13.99 1.79 10.75
N TRP A 285 12.85 1.85 10.07
CA TRP A 285 12.59 2.90 9.08
C TRP A 285 11.13 3.28 9.03
N GLY A 286 10.83 4.38 8.37
CA GLY A 286 9.47 4.81 8.08
C GLY A 286 9.28 5.15 6.62
N GLY A 287 8.02 5.15 6.20
CA GLY A 287 7.58 5.62 4.89
C GLY A 287 6.29 6.42 5.02
N THR A 288 6.09 7.37 4.10
CA THR A 288 4.90 8.21 4.09
C THR A 288 3.88 7.64 3.09
N LEU A 289 2.74 7.22 3.60
CA LEU A 289 1.60 6.75 2.81
C LEU A 289 0.76 7.94 2.35
N GLY A 290 0.10 7.79 1.19
CA GLY A 290 -1.00 8.67 0.81
C GLY A 290 -2.33 8.00 1.15
N ILE A 291 -3.14 8.64 1.97
CA ILE A 291 -4.42 8.12 2.44
C ILE A 291 -5.55 9.06 2.04
N THR A 292 -6.64 8.51 1.49
CA THR A 292 -7.89 9.21 1.23
C THR A 292 -8.90 8.98 2.36
N MET A 293 -9.91 9.82 2.50
CA MET A 293 -10.92 9.68 3.56
C MET A 293 -11.65 8.34 3.52
N ASN A 294 -12.00 7.86 2.33
CA ASN A 294 -12.68 6.58 2.14
C ASN A 294 -11.74 5.43 1.87
N ARG A 295 -10.43 5.63 2.00
CA ARG A 295 -9.38 4.62 1.75
C ARG A 295 -9.24 4.15 0.29
N MET A 296 -10.15 4.50 -0.62
CA MET A 296 -10.02 4.16 -2.05
C MET A 296 -8.99 5.06 -2.75
N PRO A 297 -8.24 4.54 -3.72
CA PRO A 297 -7.32 5.36 -4.50
C PRO A 297 -8.03 6.50 -5.24
N HIS A 298 -7.38 7.65 -5.30
CA HIS A 298 -7.85 8.83 -6.02
C HIS A 298 -7.22 8.90 -7.41
N PHE A 299 -8.06 8.82 -8.43
CA PHE A 299 -7.72 8.98 -9.84
C PHE A 299 -8.43 10.21 -10.40
N GLU A 300 -7.68 11.13 -11.01
CA GLU A 300 -8.27 12.36 -11.54
C GLU A 300 -7.46 12.89 -12.74
N ARG A 301 -8.16 13.49 -13.70
CA ARG A 301 -7.56 14.40 -14.67
C ARG A 301 -7.59 15.80 -14.09
N LEU A 302 -6.47 16.26 -13.54
CA LEU A 302 -6.33 17.59 -12.92
C LEU A 302 -6.46 18.71 -13.98
N SER A 303 -6.06 18.41 -15.21
CA SER A 303 -6.29 19.21 -16.41
C SER A 303 -6.31 18.29 -17.63
N GLY A 304 -6.51 18.84 -18.83
CA GLY A 304 -6.58 18.04 -20.07
C GLY A 304 -5.37 17.16 -20.34
N ASN A 305 -4.21 17.47 -19.77
CA ASN A 305 -2.96 16.75 -19.98
C ASN A 305 -2.18 16.44 -18.69
N ILE A 306 -2.81 16.56 -17.51
CA ILE A 306 -2.21 16.21 -16.23
C ILE A 306 -3.11 15.20 -15.53
N LEU A 307 -2.59 13.98 -15.33
CA LEU A 307 -3.26 12.89 -14.65
C LEU A 307 -2.63 12.66 -13.28
N THR A 308 -3.42 12.12 -12.36
CA THR A 308 -2.92 11.61 -11.08
C THR A 308 -3.54 10.28 -10.73
N ALA A 309 -2.75 9.45 -10.05
CA ALA A 309 -3.19 8.25 -9.37
C ALA A 309 -2.45 8.19 -8.01
N SER A 310 -3.18 8.38 -6.93
CA SER A 310 -2.61 8.57 -5.58
C SER A 310 -3.57 8.08 -4.50
N GLY A 311 -3.15 8.09 -3.23
CA GLY A 311 -4.04 7.78 -2.12
C GLY A 311 -4.35 6.30 -1.96
N TYR A 312 -3.38 5.42 -2.19
CA TYR A 312 -3.56 3.96 -2.16
C TYR A 312 -3.82 3.37 -0.76
N SER A 313 -3.71 4.18 0.28
CA SER A 313 -4.10 3.85 1.66
C SER A 313 -3.57 2.51 2.18
N GLY A 314 -2.30 2.20 1.88
CA GLY A 314 -1.63 0.95 2.28
C GLY A 314 -1.77 -0.22 1.29
N HIS A 315 -2.60 -0.10 0.25
CA HIS A 315 -2.83 -1.15 -0.77
C HIS A 315 -2.10 -0.85 -2.10
N GLY A 316 -0.90 -0.26 -2.02
CA GLY A 316 -0.23 0.35 -3.17
C GLY A 316 0.59 -0.59 -4.05
N VAL A 317 1.10 -1.74 -3.57
CA VAL A 317 2.04 -2.54 -4.39
C VAL A 317 1.36 -3.00 -5.69
N ALA A 318 0.19 -3.60 -5.61
CA ALA A 318 -0.59 -3.99 -6.80
C ALA A 318 -1.24 -2.77 -7.47
N MET A 319 -1.98 -1.97 -6.70
CA MET A 319 -2.82 -0.92 -7.26
C MET A 319 -2.04 0.28 -7.83
N ALA A 320 -0.86 0.63 -7.30
CA ALA A 320 -0.03 1.67 -7.91
C ALA A 320 0.65 1.18 -9.20
N THR A 321 1.03 -0.11 -9.24
CA THR A 321 1.54 -0.74 -10.46
C THR A 321 0.47 -0.71 -11.57
N MET A 322 -0.74 -1.10 -11.24
CA MET A 322 -1.88 -1.01 -12.16
C MET A 322 -2.25 0.45 -12.48
N GLY A 323 -2.14 1.36 -11.51
CA GLY A 323 -2.36 2.81 -11.70
C GLY A 323 -1.42 3.40 -12.74
N GLY A 324 -0.15 3.01 -12.74
CA GLY A 324 0.82 3.38 -13.77
C GLY A 324 0.42 2.88 -15.15
N LYS A 325 0.00 1.61 -15.26
CA LYS A 325 -0.51 1.03 -16.50
C LYS A 325 -1.76 1.78 -17.00
N MET A 326 -2.75 1.97 -16.14
CA MET A 326 -3.99 2.68 -16.50
C MET A 326 -3.75 4.12 -16.94
N ALA A 327 -2.82 4.83 -16.31
CA ALA A 327 -2.45 6.18 -16.73
C ALA A 327 -1.77 6.19 -18.10
N ALA A 328 -0.91 5.21 -18.39
CA ALA A 328 -0.29 5.05 -19.70
C ALA A 328 -1.32 4.68 -20.78
N ASP A 329 -2.23 3.75 -20.49
CA ASP A 329 -3.33 3.35 -21.38
C ASP A 329 -4.25 4.54 -21.68
N ALA A 330 -4.59 5.35 -20.65
CA ALA A 330 -5.42 6.56 -20.81
C ALA A 330 -4.75 7.61 -21.72
N ILE A 331 -3.42 7.79 -21.61
CA ILE A 331 -2.66 8.67 -22.51
C ILE A 331 -2.64 8.11 -23.94
N ALA A 332 -2.65 6.80 -24.09
CA ALA A 332 -2.73 6.13 -25.41
C ALA A 332 -4.15 6.07 -26.00
N GLY A 333 -5.17 6.65 -25.34
CA GLY A 333 -6.55 6.69 -25.79
C GLY A 333 -7.43 5.54 -25.28
N GLN A 334 -6.95 4.70 -24.38
CA GLN A 334 -7.67 3.59 -23.76
C GLN A 334 -7.95 3.91 -22.26
N ALA A 335 -8.93 4.75 -22.00
CA ALA A 335 -9.13 5.35 -20.68
C ALA A 335 -10.14 4.60 -19.78
N GLU A 336 -10.81 3.56 -20.25
CA GLU A 336 -11.93 2.91 -19.56
C GLU A 336 -11.61 2.49 -18.12
N LYS A 337 -10.47 1.83 -17.90
CA LYS A 337 -10.05 1.38 -16.56
C LYS A 337 -9.66 2.56 -15.66
N PHE A 338 -9.04 3.60 -16.23
CA PHE A 338 -8.72 4.82 -15.50
C PHE A 338 -10.01 5.56 -15.09
N ASP A 339 -10.97 5.67 -16.00
CA ASP A 339 -12.24 6.35 -15.77
C ASP A 339 -13.12 5.57 -14.77
N LEU A 340 -13.08 4.23 -14.79
CA LEU A 340 -13.72 3.39 -13.79
C LEU A 340 -13.17 3.71 -12.37
N MET A 341 -11.85 3.78 -12.21
CA MET A 341 -11.26 4.16 -10.92
C MET A 341 -11.57 5.62 -10.56
N ALA A 342 -11.58 6.53 -11.52
CA ALA A 342 -11.92 7.94 -11.30
C ALA A 342 -13.40 8.16 -10.94
N SER A 343 -14.29 7.21 -11.27
CA SER A 343 -15.70 7.25 -10.88
C SER A 343 -15.96 7.00 -9.40
N VAL A 344 -15.01 6.38 -8.69
CA VAL A 344 -15.12 6.18 -7.24
C VAL A 344 -14.95 7.52 -6.54
N PRO A 345 -15.96 8.01 -5.79
CA PRO A 345 -15.91 9.34 -5.19
C PRO A 345 -14.85 9.38 -4.08
N THR A 346 -13.94 10.34 -4.15
CA THR A 346 -12.97 10.64 -3.09
C THR A 346 -13.22 12.04 -2.55
N GLN A 347 -13.54 12.14 -1.26
CA GLN A 347 -13.90 13.40 -0.60
C GLN A 347 -12.64 14.20 -0.24
N ARG A 348 -12.78 15.53 -0.17
CA ARG A 348 -11.74 16.40 0.39
C ARG A 348 -11.73 16.27 1.90
N PHE A 349 -10.54 16.29 2.50
CA PHE A 349 -10.43 16.40 3.95
C PHE A 349 -11.03 17.73 4.43
N PRO A 350 -11.75 17.73 5.58
CA PRO A 350 -12.23 18.96 6.19
C PRO A 350 -11.10 19.97 6.40
N GLY A 351 -11.35 21.24 6.04
CA GLY A 351 -10.33 22.29 6.08
C GLY A 351 -9.24 22.19 5.01
N GLY A 352 -9.35 21.26 4.04
CA GLY A 352 -8.44 21.10 2.92
C GLY A 352 -7.00 20.80 3.35
N ALA A 353 -6.03 21.26 2.56
CA ALA A 353 -4.61 20.99 2.79
C ALA A 353 -4.06 21.62 4.09
N LEU A 354 -4.69 22.68 4.61
CA LEU A 354 -4.19 23.41 5.80
C LEU A 354 -4.61 22.76 7.12
N LEU A 355 -5.85 22.28 7.23
CA LEU A 355 -6.40 21.76 8.50
C LEU A 355 -6.47 20.24 8.56
N ARG A 356 -6.18 19.53 7.47
CA ARG A 356 -6.26 18.06 7.42
C ARG A 356 -5.41 17.37 8.49
N GLU A 357 -4.17 17.83 8.72
CA GLU A 357 -3.26 17.22 9.70
C GLU A 357 -3.72 17.42 11.15
N PRO A 358 -4.03 18.65 11.64
CA PRO A 358 -4.50 18.83 13.00
C PRO A 358 -5.87 18.17 13.26
N LEU A 359 -6.79 18.18 12.31
CA LEU A 359 -8.09 17.51 12.45
C LEU A 359 -7.94 15.99 12.49
N LEU A 360 -7.04 15.42 11.70
CA LEU A 360 -6.75 13.99 11.76
C LEU A 360 -6.12 13.62 13.10
N ALA A 361 -5.12 14.38 13.57
CA ALA A 361 -4.50 14.15 14.86
C ALA A 361 -5.53 14.13 16.00
N ALA A 362 -6.49 15.07 15.99
CA ALA A 362 -7.59 15.11 16.95
C ALA A 362 -8.53 13.90 16.82
N ALA A 363 -8.90 13.51 15.59
CA ALA A 363 -9.73 12.33 15.34
C ALA A 363 -9.05 11.03 15.80
N MET A 364 -7.75 10.89 15.53
CA MET A 364 -6.99 9.70 15.94
C MET A 364 -6.78 9.62 17.45
N LEU A 365 -6.62 10.76 18.12
CA LEU A 365 -6.60 10.78 19.58
C LEU A 365 -7.94 10.30 20.14
N TRP A 366 -9.06 10.73 19.56
CA TRP A 366 -10.39 10.27 19.92
C TRP A 366 -10.55 8.75 19.68
N PHE A 367 -10.17 8.22 18.53
CA PHE A 367 -10.26 6.78 18.24
C PHE A 367 -9.35 5.96 19.15
N SER A 368 -8.12 6.42 19.43
CA SER A 368 -7.21 5.72 20.35
C SER A 368 -7.72 5.68 21.79
N LEU A 369 -8.50 6.68 22.21
CA LEU A 369 -9.19 6.67 23.50
C LEU A 369 -10.35 5.66 23.50
N ARG A 370 -11.11 5.60 22.41
CA ARG A 370 -12.22 4.65 22.27
C ARG A 370 -11.75 3.19 22.21
N ASP A 371 -10.62 2.91 21.60
CA ASP A 371 -10.04 1.55 21.55
C ASP A 371 -9.50 1.06 22.91
N ARG A 372 -9.45 1.94 23.93
CA ARG A 372 -9.06 1.62 25.31
C ARG A 372 -10.26 1.45 26.26
N LEU A 373 -11.45 1.83 25.83
CA LEU A 373 -12.72 1.67 26.54
C LEU A 373 -13.46 0.42 26.05
#